data_214dd5f8cab38efbf994851127906ad7
#
_entry.id   214dd5f8cab38efbf994851127906ad7
#
_cell.length_a   1.000
_cell.length_b   1.000
_cell.length_c   1.000
_cell.angle_alpha   90.00
_cell.angle_beta   90.00
_cell.angle_gamma   90.00
#
_symmetry.space_group_name_H-M   'P 1'
#
loop_
_entity.id
_entity.type
_entity.pdbx_description
1 polymer ?
#
loop_
_entity_poly.entity_id
_entity_poly.type
_entity_poly.pdbx_seq_one_letter_code
_entity_poly.pdbx_strand_id
1 'polypeptide(L)'
;LSGQTNKGYHACTHCLDDTESIYLDNCRKNVYLGHRRFLPTNHQCRKKGKHFKGEADHRKKPAMRTGDHVLAMVNDLHIIFGKGPGGLAVPNDAEGHAPMWKKKSIFWDLPYWKDLEVRSAIDVMHVTKNLCVTLLGFLGVYGKTKDTPEAQEDQQRMHGKDGIHQ
;
A
#
# COMPACT_ATOMS: atom_id res chain seq x y z
N LEU A 1 -0.04 8.82 3.03
CA LEU A 1 1.05 9.30 3.91
C LEU A 1 2.38 9.41 3.19
N SER A 2 2.76 8.43 2.36
CA SER A 2 4.06 8.45 1.65
C SER A 2 4.22 9.61 0.67
N GLY A 3 3.14 10.16 0.13
CA GLY A 3 3.16 11.09 -0.99
C GLY A 3 3.24 10.40 -2.36
N GLN A 4 3.34 9.08 -2.38
CA GLN A 4 3.44 8.27 -3.57
C GLN A 4 2.10 8.21 -4.33
N THR A 5 2.17 8.03 -5.64
CA THR A 5 0.99 7.92 -6.50
C THR A 5 0.29 6.59 -6.29
N ASN A 6 -0.93 6.63 -5.78
CA ASN A 6 -1.76 5.44 -5.67
C ASN A 6 -2.22 5.00 -7.07
N LYS A 7 -2.20 3.70 -7.32
CA LYS A 7 -2.61 3.10 -8.59
C LYS A 7 -1.73 3.48 -9.80
N GLY A 8 -0.58 4.13 -9.60
CA GLY A 8 0.43 4.38 -10.64
C GLY A 8 1.24 3.12 -10.95
N TYR A 9 2.13 3.22 -11.93
CA TYR A 9 3.02 2.11 -12.31
C TYR A 9 3.97 1.72 -11.17
N HIS A 10 4.42 2.67 -10.36
CA HIS A 10 5.36 2.47 -9.25
C HIS A 10 4.67 2.73 -7.89
N ALA A 11 3.52 2.10 -7.63
CA ALA A 11 2.78 2.33 -6.38
C ALA A 11 3.24 1.47 -5.20
N CYS A 12 4.19 0.56 -5.38
CA CYS A 12 4.73 -0.25 -4.29
C CYS A 12 5.76 0.55 -3.48
N THR A 13 5.46 0.81 -2.21
CA THR A 13 6.34 1.55 -1.29
C THR A 13 7.63 0.82 -0.93
N HIS A 14 7.69 -0.48 -1.15
CA HIS A 14 8.88 -1.30 -0.92
C HIS A 14 9.77 -1.39 -2.16
N CYS A 15 9.15 -1.64 -3.32
CA CYS A 15 9.87 -1.84 -4.58
C CYS A 15 10.30 -0.53 -5.23
N LEU A 16 9.51 0.54 -5.04
CA LEU A 16 9.69 1.84 -5.70
C LEU A 16 9.86 1.69 -7.22
N ASP A 17 11.02 2.09 -7.73
CA ASP A 17 11.44 1.97 -9.13
C ASP A 17 11.53 0.52 -9.63
N ASP A 18 11.79 -0.45 -8.74
CA ASP A 18 11.75 -1.89 -9.06
C ASP A 18 10.33 -2.49 -9.10
N THR A 19 9.29 -1.66 -9.04
CA THR A 19 7.91 -2.16 -9.11
C THR A 19 7.61 -2.66 -10.52
N GLU A 20 7.24 -3.93 -10.64
CA GLU A 20 6.73 -4.49 -11.89
C GLU A 20 5.22 -4.32 -11.97
N SER A 21 4.74 -3.66 -12.99
CA SER A 21 3.32 -3.46 -13.21
C SER A 21 2.95 -3.56 -14.67
N ILE A 22 1.71 -3.93 -14.94
CA ILE A 22 1.10 -3.97 -16.27
C ILE A 22 -0.24 -3.25 -16.17
N TYR A 23 -0.50 -2.36 -17.13
CA TYR A 23 -1.81 -1.77 -17.27
C TYR A 23 -2.75 -2.71 -18.04
N LEU A 24 -3.94 -2.90 -17.51
CA LEU A 24 -5.00 -3.69 -18.13
C LEU A 24 -6.02 -2.74 -18.75
N ASP A 25 -6.04 -2.64 -20.07
CA ASP A 25 -6.88 -1.70 -20.80
C ASP A 25 -8.38 -1.90 -20.54
N ASN A 26 -8.82 -3.16 -20.58
CA ASN A 26 -10.23 -3.50 -20.35
C ASN A 26 -10.69 -3.18 -18.92
N CYS A 27 -9.83 -3.43 -17.94
CA CYS A 27 -10.12 -3.17 -16.53
C CYS A 27 -9.75 -1.75 -16.09
N ARG A 28 -9.05 -0.99 -16.92
CA ARG A 28 -8.54 0.37 -16.68
C ARG A 28 -7.80 0.51 -15.35
N LYS A 29 -6.90 -0.43 -15.07
CA LYS A 29 -6.13 -0.44 -13.82
C LYS A 29 -4.76 -1.08 -14.00
N ASN A 30 -3.80 -0.66 -13.17
CA ASN A 30 -2.51 -1.31 -13.04
C ASN A 30 -2.62 -2.57 -12.18
N VAL A 31 -1.95 -3.62 -12.60
CA VAL A 31 -1.76 -4.86 -11.84
C VAL A 31 -0.28 -5.01 -11.55
N TYR A 32 0.05 -5.32 -10.31
CA TYR A 32 1.43 -5.45 -9.87
C TYR A 32 1.87 -6.91 -9.92
N LEU A 33 3.06 -7.13 -10.44
CA LEU A 33 3.61 -8.45 -10.72
C LEU A 33 4.86 -8.72 -9.88
N GLY A 34 5.48 -9.87 -10.12
CA GLY A 34 6.78 -10.19 -9.53
C GLY A 34 6.76 -10.59 -8.06
N HIS A 35 5.59 -10.88 -7.47
CA HIS A 35 5.45 -11.18 -6.04
C HIS A 35 6.23 -12.43 -5.60
N ARG A 36 6.47 -13.40 -6.51
CA ARG A 36 7.22 -14.62 -6.20
C ARG A 36 8.66 -14.33 -5.75
N ARG A 37 9.27 -13.24 -6.20
CA ARG A 37 10.63 -12.85 -5.83
C ARG A 37 10.81 -12.51 -4.34
N PHE A 38 9.69 -12.28 -3.61
CA PHE A 38 9.70 -12.07 -2.17
C PHE A 38 9.73 -13.35 -1.34
N LEU A 39 9.40 -14.49 -1.95
CA LEU A 39 9.49 -15.80 -1.32
C LEU A 39 10.96 -16.24 -1.21
N PRO A 40 11.30 -17.12 -0.25
CA PRO A 40 12.61 -17.75 -0.19
C PRO A 40 13.01 -18.40 -1.52
N THR A 41 14.28 -18.38 -1.87
CA THR A 41 14.78 -18.89 -3.17
C THR A 41 14.46 -20.37 -3.40
N ASN A 42 14.39 -21.15 -2.32
CA ASN A 42 14.07 -22.58 -2.35
C ASN A 42 12.55 -22.86 -2.33
N HIS A 43 11.70 -21.84 -2.24
CA HIS A 43 10.26 -22.00 -2.13
C HIS A 43 9.66 -22.67 -3.40
N GLN A 44 8.74 -23.62 -3.20
CA GLN A 44 8.17 -24.39 -4.29
C GLN A 44 7.44 -23.53 -5.34
N CYS A 45 6.74 -22.48 -4.94
CA CYS A 45 6.06 -21.54 -5.85
C CYS A 45 7.04 -20.79 -6.76
N ARG A 46 8.31 -20.64 -6.37
CA ARG A 46 9.34 -20.06 -7.23
C ARG A 46 9.84 -21.04 -8.29
N LYS A 47 9.93 -22.32 -7.92
CA LYS A 47 10.43 -23.40 -8.79
C LYS A 47 9.37 -23.90 -9.78
N LYS A 48 8.10 -23.95 -9.35
CA LYS A 48 6.99 -24.45 -10.19
C LYS A 48 6.50 -23.37 -11.14
N GLY A 49 6.75 -23.57 -12.44
CA GLY A 49 6.27 -22.67 -13.49
C GLY A 49 4.81 -22.86 -13.90
N LYS A 50 4.21 -24.04 -13.64
CA LYS A 50 2.90 -24.46 -14.22
C LYS A 50 1.77 -23.42 -14.16
N HIS A 51 1.72 -22.63 -13.08
CA HIS A 51 0.69 -21.59 -12.89
C HIS A 51 1.21 -20.18 -13.19
N PHE A 52 2.44 -20.04 -13.70
CA PHE A 52 3.14 -18.78 -13.86
C PHE A 52 3.91 -18.74 -15.19
N LYS A 53 3.20 -18.72 -16.30
CA LYS A 53 3.76 -18.70 -17.67
C LYS A 53 4.78 -19.81 -17.98
N GLY A 54 4.78 -20.90 -17.21
CA GLY A 54 5.70 -22.03 -17.43
C GLY A 54 7.11 -21.85 -16.84
N GLU A 55 7.45 -20.71 -16.28
CA GLU A 55 8.81 -20.37 -15.87
C GLU A 55 9.02 -20.33 -14.35
N ALA A 56 10.20 -20.78 -13.91
CA ALA A 56 10.67 -20.59 -12.54
C ALA A 56 11.13 -19.14 -12.32
N ASP A 57 10.93 -18.60 -11.12
CA ASP A 57 11.35 -17.24 -10.78
C ASP A 57 12.66 -17.26 -9.97
N HIS A 58 13.76 -16.94 -10.64
CA HIS A 58 15.09 -16.88 -10.04
C HIS A 58 15.52 -15.47 -9.67
N ARG A 59 14.67 -14.45 -9.87
CA ARG A 59 15.02 -13.05 -9.62
C ARG A 59 15.26 -12.80 -8.14
N LYS A 60 16.14 -11.86 -7.85
CA LYS A 60 16.40 -11.44 -6.48
C LYS A 60 15.22 -10.62 -5.94
N LYS A 61 14.99 -10.71 -4.63
CA LYS A 61 14.08 -9.81 -3.92
C LYS A 61 14.59 -8.37 -4.08
N PRO A 62 13.72 -7.39 -4.36
CA PRO A 62 14.11 -5.99 -4.36
C PRO A 62 14.73 -5.60 -3.02
N ALA A 63 15.81 -4.84 -3.06
CA ALA A 63 16.42 -4.29 -1.86
C ALA A 63 15.53 -3.22 -1.25
N MET A 64 15.37 -3.26 0.08
CA MET A 64 14.71 -2.19 0.80
C MET A 64 15.57 -0.92 0.70
N ARG A 65 14.96 0.17 0.28
CA ARG A 65 15.66 1.46 0.20
C ARG A 65 15.75 2.09 1.59
N THR A 66 16.91 2.66 1.89
CA THR A 66 17.09 3.43 3.13
C THR A 66 16.22 4.69 3.12
N GLY A 67 15.95 5.23 4.31
CA GLY A 67 15.18 6.48 4.39
C GLY A 67 15.90 7.66 3.74
N ASP A 68 17.21 7.74 3.84
CA ASP A 68 18.00 8.78 3.15
C ASP A 68 17.87 8.68 1.63
N HIS A 69 17.87 7.47 1.08
CA HIS A 69 17.65 7.26 -0.34
C HIS A 69 16.26 7.76 -0.79
N VAL A 70 15.22 7.40 -0.04
CA VAL A 70 13.85 7.84 -0.35
C VAL A 70 13.70 9.34 -0.13
N LEU A 71 14.33 9.91 0.91
CA LEU A 71 14.34 11.35 1.14
C LEU A 71 14.98 12.09 -0.03
N ALA A 72 16.11 11.60 -0.56
CA ALA A 72 16.74 12.18 -1.74
C ALA A 72 15.79 12.18 -2.95
N MET A 73 15.02 11.09 -3.16
CA MET A 73 14.05 11.02 -4.26
C MET A 73 12.90 12.04 -4.15
N VAL A 74 12.52 12.42 -2.94
CA VAL A 74 11.38 13.34 -2.71
C VAL A 74 11.79 14.76 -2.38
N ASN A 75 13.08 15.01 -2.13
CA ASN A 75 13.56 16.31 -1.69
C ASN A 75 13.48 17.37 -2.79
N ASP A 76 13.68 16.98 -4.04
CA ASP A 76 13.65 17.86 -5.20
C ASP A 76 12.22 18.09 -5.75
N LEU A 77 11.21 17.52 -5.08
CA LEU A 77 9.83 17.74 -5.47
C LEU A 77 9.33 19.09 -4.99
N HIS A 78 9.38 20.07 -5.87
CA HIS A 78 8.76 21.37 -5.64
C HIS A 78 7.27 21.32 -5.99
N ILE A 79 6.44 21.14 -4.97
CA ILE A 79 4.98 21.12 -5.11
C ILE A 79 4.38 22.31 -4.39
N ILE A 80 3.69 23.14 -5.13
CA ILE A 80 2.88 24.22 -4.56
C ILE A 80 1.50 23.65 -4.27
N PHE A 81 1.15 23.57 -2.99
CA PHE A 81 -0.16 23.10 -2.55
C PHE A 81 -1.22 24.18 -2.79
N GLY A 82 -2.37 23.75 -3.29
CA GLY A 82 -3.54 24.62 -3.44
C GLY A 82 -4.20 24.48 -4.81
N LYS A 83 -5.44 24.95 -4.89
CA LYS A 83 -6.20 25.07 -6.13
C LYS A 83 -6.04 26.48 -6.76
N GLY A 84 -5.11 27.29 -6.24
CA GLY A 84 -4.87 28.64 -6.71
C GLY A 84 -4.01 28.69 -7.99
N PRO A 85 -3.96 29.86 -8.65
CA PRO A 85 -3.06 30.08 -9.79
C PRO A 85 -1.61 29.91 -9.31
N GLY A 86 -0.91 28.90 -9.79
CA GLY A 86 0.44 28.53 -9.39
C GLY A 86 0.57 27.14 -8.75
N GLY A 87 -0.55 26.43 -8.50
CA GLY A 87 -0.50 25.02 -8.10
C GLY A 87 0.07 24.18 -9.24
N LEU A 88 1.34 23.79 -9.14
CA LEU A 88 2.01 22.92 -10.10
C LEU A 88 1.87 21.48 -9.62
N ALA A 89 1.15 20.67 -10.41
CA ALA A 89 1.20 19.22 -10.28
C ALA A 89 2.54 18.72 -10.86
N VAL A 90 3.10 17.66 -10.29
CA VAL A 90 4.24 16.97 -10.91
C VAL A 90 3.79 16.46 -12.27
N PRO A 91 4.47 16.79 -13.36
CA PRO A 91 4.08 16.36 -14.71
C PRO A 91 4.18 14.84 -14.83
N ASN A 92 3.42 14.30 -15.77
CA ASN A 92 3.57 12.92 -16.20
C ASN A 92 4.94 12.73 -16.89
N ASP A 93 5.40 11.49 -16.94
CA ASP A 93 6.60 11.12 -17.69
C ASP A 93 6.41 11.26 -19.22
N ALA A 94 7.46 10.96 -19.99
CA ALA A 94 7.42 11.05 -21.45
C ALA A 94 6.40 10.10 -22.08
N GLU A 95 6.08 9.01 -21.42
CA GLU A 95 5.08 8.01 -21.81
C GLU A 95 3.66 8.36 -21.33
N GLY A 96 3.48 9.48 -20.63
CA GLY A 96 2.20 9.96 -20.11
C GLY A 96 1.76 9.31 -18.81
N HIS A 97 2.63 8.56 -18.14
CA HIS A 97 2.32 7.91 -16.88
C HIS A 97 2.42 8.89 -15.71
N ALA A 98 1.58 8.66 -14.70
CA ALA A 98 1.64 9.45 -13.49
C ALA A 98 2.97 9.26 -12.76
N PRO A 99 3.58 10.34 -12.25
CA PRO A 99 4.87 10.28 -11.56
C PRO A 99 4.79 9.38 -10.33
N MET A 100 5.92 8.78 -9.95
CA MET A 100 6.00 7.95 -8.74
C MET A 100 5.58 8.74 -7.49
N TRP A 101 5.98 9.99 -7.39
CA TRP A 101 5.70 10.86 -6.27
C TRP A 101 4.83 12.04 -6.67
N LYS A 102 3.70 12.20 -6.02
CA LYS A 102 2.80 13.36 -6.22
C LYS A 102 3.15 14.53 -5.31
N LYS A 103 3.74 14.25 -4.16
CA LYS A 103 4.08 15.27 -3.16
C LYS A 103 5.10 14.72 -2.16
N LYS A 104 5.90 15.61 -1.61
CA LYS A 104 6.67 15.34 -0.40
C LYS A 104 5.70 15.33 0.79
N SER A 105 5.70 14.27 1.57
CA SER A 105 4.89 14.19 2.78
C SER A 105 5.50 15.08 3.86
N ILE A 106 4.66 15.76 4.65
CA ILE A 106 5.08 16.54 5.82
C ILE A 106 5.87 15.70 6.87
N PHE A 107 5.69 14.39 6.86
CA PHE A 107 6.45 13.50 7.75
C PHE A 107 7.95 13.51 7.48
N TRP A 108 8.38 13.89 6.27
CA TRP A 108 9.80 14.03 5.94
C TRP A 108 10.48 15.20 6.63
N ASP A 109 9.72 16.10 7.22
CA ASP A 109 10.24 17.21 8.03
C ASP A 109 10.53 16.77 9.49
N LEU A 110 10.11 15.56 9.88
CA LEU A 110 10.43 14.97 11.16
C LEU A 110 11.84 14.36 11.12
N PRO A 111 12.72 14.74 12.05
CA PRO A 111 14.14 14.36 12.00
C PRO A 111 14.38 12.84 12.06
N TYR A 112 13.49 12.11 12.71
CA TYR A 112 13.59 10.65 12.87
C TYR A 112 12.88 9.85 11.77
N TRP A 113 12.10 10.50 10.90
CA TRP A 113 11.27 9.80 9.91
C TRP A 113 12.07 8.95 8.93
N LYS A 114 13.23 9.44 8.51
CA LYS A 114 14.14 8.74 7.60
C LYS A 114 14.73 7.46 8.22
N ASP A 115 14.85 7.42 9.55
CA ASP A 115 15.46 6.30 10.28
C ASP A 115 14.45 5.18 10.59
N LEU A 116 13.16 5.39 10.34
CA LEU A 116 12.13 4.38 10.54
C LEU A 116 12.17 3.31 9.44
N GLU A 117 12.28 2.04 9.81
CA GLU A 117 12.22 0.92 8.86
C GLU A 117 10.84 0.71 8.26
N VAL A 118 9.77 1.03 8.99
CA VAL A 118 8.38 0.75 8.64
C VAL A 118 7.59 1.98 8.20
N ARG A 119 8.26 3.01 7.67
CA ARG A 119 7.62 4.27 7.24
C ARG A 119 6.36 4.09 6.39
N SER A 120 6.42 3.14 5.47
CA SER A 120 5.31 2.85 4.55
C SER A 120 4.19 2.01 5.17
N ALA A 121 4.46 1.33 6.28
CA ALA A 121 3.47 0.50 6.99
C ALA A 121 2.66 1.32 8.02
N ILE A 122 3.09 2.53 8.34
CA ILE A 122 2.37 3.42 9.27
C ILE A 122 1.21 4.06 8.51
N ASP A 123 0.04 3.46 8.61
CA ASP A 123 -1.21 4.03 8.09
C ASP A 123 -1.96 4.76 9.21
N VAL A 124 -1.47 5.95 9.54
CA VAL A 124 -2.06 6.78 10.60
C VAL A 124 -3.52 7.10 10.30
N MET A 125 -3.89 7.32 9.04
CA MET A 125 -5.29 7.63 8.68
C MET A 125 -6.23 6.47 8.99
N HIS A 126 -5.85 5.24 8.61
CA HIS A 126 -6.67 4.06 8.88
C HIS A 126 -6.75 3.75 10.37
N VAL A 127 -5.61 3.80 11.05
CA VAL A 127 -5.54 3.55 12.50
C VAL A 127 -6.35 4.58 13.25
N THR A 128 -6.14 5.88 13.00
CA THR A 128 -6.86 6.96 13.68
C THR A 128 -8.35 6.93 13.37
N LYS A 129 -8.72 6.76 12.10
CA LYS A 129 -10.14 6.62 11.71
C LYS A 129 -10.80 5.45 12.41
N ASN A 130 -10.20 4.27 12.37
CA ASN A 130 -10.76 3.07 12.99
C ASN A 130 -10.85 3.23 14.51
N LEU A 131 -9.83 3.83 15.15
CA LEU A 131 -9.84 4.11 16.57
C LEU A 131 -10.97 5.09 16.92
N CYS A 132 -11.07 6.21 16.20
CA CYS A 132 -12.14 7.19 16.42
C CYS A 132 -13.54 6.58 16.23
N VAL A 133 -13.75 5.83 15.14
CA VAL A 133 -15.04 5.16 14.88
C VAL A 133 -15.39 4.17 15.98
N THR A 134 -14.40 3.40 16.45
CA THR A 134 -14.60 2.43 17.53
C THR A 134 -14.93 3.12 18.85
N LEU A 135 -14.16 4.16 19.21
CA LEU A 135 -14.40 4.92 20.44
C LEU A 135 -15.76 5.63 20.42
N LEU A 136 -16.09 6.30 19.32
CA LEU A 136 -17.39 6.99 19.20
C LEU A 136 -18.56 6.00 19.17
N GLY A 137 -18.37 4.82 18.58
CA GLY A 137 -19.33 3.74 18.64
C GLY A 137 -19.54 3.22 20.05
N PHE A 138 -18.45 3.02 20.80
CA PHE A 138 -18.51 2.61 22.21
C PHE A 138 -19.20 3.67 23.09
N LEU A 139 -18.99 4.97 22.82
CA LEU A 139 -19.64 6.08 23.54
C LEU A 139 -21.10 6.34 23.08
N GLY A 140 -21.64 5.52 22.17
CA GLY A 140 -23.01 5.66 21.69
C GLY A 140 -23.27 6.87 20.78
N VAL A 141 -22.21 7.58 20.36
CA VAL A 141 -22.35 8.79 19.53
C VAL A 141 -22.62 8.43 18.06
N TYR A 142 -22.18 7.24 17.61
CA TYR A 142 -22.42 6.70 16.27
C TYR A 142 -23.30 5.47 16.34
N GLY A 143 -24.49 5.54 15.73
CA GLY A 143 -25.44 4.42 15.65
C GLY A 143 -25.04 3.26 14.71
N LYS A 144 -23.81 3.23 14.22
CA LYS A 144 -23.24 2.16 13.39
C LYS A 144 -22.02 1.55 14.07
N THR A 145 -22.27 0.77 15.11
CA THR A 145 -21.24 -0.13 15.62
C THR A 145 -21.11 -1.29 14.62
N LYS A 146 -19.89 -1.85 14.49
CA LYS A 146 -19.69 -3.12 13.75
C LYS A 146 -20.32 -4.30 14.50
N ASP A 147 -20.75 -4.08 15.72
CA ASP A 147 -21.38 -5.00 16.63
C ASP A 147 -22.90 -4.86 16.50
N THR A 148 -23.40 -5.24 15.34
CA THR A 148 -24.85 -5.26 15.07
C THR A 148 -25.44 -6.59 15.56
N PRO A 149 -26.75 -6.65 15.88
CA PRO A 149 -27.42 -7.90 16.23
C PRO A 149 -27.19 -9.00 15.19
N GLU A 150 -27.18 -8.65 13.90
CA GLU A 150 -26.94 -9.57 12.79
C GLU A 150 -25.50 -10.12 12.83
N ALA A 151 -24.51 -9.29 13.17
CA ALA A 151 -23.12 -9.73 13.31
C ALA A 151 -22.96 -10.68 14.50
N GLN A 152 -23.68 -10.46 15.60
CA GLN A 152 -23.69 -11.34 16.75
C GLN A 152 -24.37 -12.68 16.43
N GLU A 153 -25.45 -12.67 15.66
CA GLU A 153 -26.09 -13.90 15.19
C GLU A 153 -25.17 -14.71 14.28
N ASP A 154 -24.47 -14.07 13.37
CA ASP A 154 -23.50 -14.74 12.49
C ASP A 154 -22.33 -15.32 13.28
N GLN A 155 -21.85 -14.62 14.29
CA GLN A 155 -20.82 -15.12 15.19
C GLN A 155 -21.28 -16.35 15.99
N GLN A 156 -22.51 -16.33 16.51
CA GLN A 156 -23.10 -17.48 17.19
C GLN A 156 -23.26 -18.69 16.25
N ARG A 157 -23.66 -18.46 15.00
CA ARG A 157 -23.74 -19.53 13.97
C ARG A 157 -22.38 -20.16 13.67
N MET A 158 -21.31 -19.36 13.64
CA MET A 158 -19.95 -19.88 13.41
C MET A 158 -19.49 -20.73 14.60
N HIS A 159 -19.67 -20.24 15.83
CA HIS A 159 -19.32 -20.99 17.02
C HIS A 159 -20.17 -22.29 17.20
N GLY A 160 -21.43 -22.27 16.78
CA GLY A 160 -22.28 -23.46 16.80
C GLY A 160 -21.87 -24.55 15.79
N LYS A 161 -21.15 -24.22 14.74
CA LYS A 161 -20.61 -25.17 13.76
C LYS A 161 -19.32 -25.84 14.22
N ASP A 162 -18.49 -25.13 14.99
CA ASP A 162 -17.25 -25.69 15.53
C ASP A 162 -17.48 -26.69 16.68
N GLY A 163 -18.69 -26.70 17.27
CA GLY A 163 -19.10 -27.64 18.33
C GLY A 163 -19.53 -29.03 17.85
N ILE A 164 -19.49 -29.33 16.55
CA ILE A 164 -19.92 -30.63 15.99
C ILE A 164 -18.73 -31.57 15.67
N HIS A 165 -17.52 -31.17 15.98
CA HIS A 165 -16.31 -31.99 15.85
C HIS A 165 -15.64 -32.21 17.21
N GLN A 166 -16.36 -32.84 18.15
CA GLN A 166 -15.79 -33.59 19.27
C GLN A 166 -16.36 -34.99 19.28
#